data_9b60cbd03f231b1b192a27de26bbb006
#
_entry.id   9b60cbd03f231b1b192a27de26bbb006
#
_cell.length_a   1.000
_cell.length_b   1.000
_cell.length_c   1.000
_cell.angle_alpha   90.00
_cell.angle_beta   90.00
_cell.angle_gamma   90.00
#
_symmetry.space_group_name_H-M   'P 1'
#
loop_
_entity.id
_entity.type
_entity.pdbx_description
1 polymer ?
#
loop_
_entity_poly.entity_id
_entity_poly.type
_entity_poly.pdbx_seq_one_letter_code
_entity_poly.pdbx_strand_id
1 'polypeptide(L)'
;MLSHTDKTFINLSIFTMILLLFSPLSFSYMLDDKKELEKLSLFQDTVSSSPVPTEVGLEKPIKIAIIYPSADISDFWVRNFVALTKRLTDLKIPFEVDQFTSRQIEHSLQTHYTEQVLKNANSYDFVIFGPSELSIQANNIQSLSKSELFKTFIWAFHTPDPEWSYQPDGWFDFSSAMGARVLCQHVINHLGTEVNFAANRGIPGITDTLRSQGFIDCVEENGNWSNMYEHFGQYQKLGGADGAKLVLQNFPEVKMLHNANTAMTMGALDTLTNAGKHSDIYLTGWGGTAKEIDKIRTQELDATPMRMSDDLGVATAEAMKYFVEKREKAVPLVYLGRISVVHSGMSEEELAKLTQEAFRYSGL
;
A
#
# COMPACT_ATOMS: atom_id res chain seq x y z
N MET A 1 -51.43 -51.98 -42.24
CA MET A 1 -50.18 -52.09 -43.07
C MET A 1 -49.25 -51.01 -42.64
N LEU A 2 -48.10 -51.41 -42.08
CA LEU A 2 -46.78 -50.79 -42.06
C LEU A 2 -46.67 -49.29 -41.75
N SER A 3 -46.31 -48.85 -40.52
CA SER A 3 -44.92 -48.82 -40.01
C SER A 3 -44.03 -47.86 -40.75
N HIS A 4 -43.71 -46.72 -40.17
CA HIS A 4 -42.33 -46.26 -40.09
C HIS A 4 -42.14 -45.26 -38.96
N THR A 5 -41.33 -45.65 -38.06
CA THR A 5 -40.74 -44.86 -36.94
C THR A 5 -39.59 -44.03 -37.52
N ASP A 6 -39.63 -42.74 -37.36
CA ASP A 6 -38.44 -41.90 -37.52
C ASP A 6 -37.97 -41.39 -36.16
N LYS A 7 -36.78 -41.88 -35.77
CA LYS A 7 -36.02 -41.39 -34.63
C LYS A 7 -35.25 -40.12 -35.02
N THR A 8 -35.68 -38.99 -34.57
CA THR A 8 -34.88 -37.76 -34.65
C THR A 8 -33.92 -37.72 -33.45
N PHE A 9 -32.65 -37.88 -33.74
CA PHE A 9 -31.54 -37.66 -32.81
C PHE A 9 -31.42 -36.14 -32.54
N ILE A 10 -31.70 -35.74 -31.32
CA ILE A 10 -31.38 -34.40 -30.82
C ILE A 10 -29.91 -34.42 -30.42
N ASN A 11 -29.06 -33.79 -31.23
CA ASN A 11 -27.68 -33.44 -30.90
C ASN A 11 -27.67 -32.39 -29.83
N LEU A 12 -27.44 -32.76 -28.59
CA LEU A 12 -27.21 -31.88 -27.47
C LEU A 12 -25.76 -31.39 -27.53
N SER A 13 -25.55 -30.25 -28.17
CA SER A 13 -24.25 -29.56 -28.19
C SER A 13 -23.99 -29.01 -26.79
N ILE A 14 -23.14 -29.69 -26.04
CA ILE A 14 -22.63 -29.21 -24.76
C ILE A 14 -21.70 -28.04 -25.04
N PHE A 15 -22.22 -26.82 -24.91
CA PHE A 15 -21.41 -25.61 -24.85
C PHE A 15 -20.73 -25.59 -23.46
N THR A 16 -19.51 -26.08 -23.40
CA THR A 16 -18.67 -25.96 -22.22
C THR A 16 -18.26 -24.50 -22.09
N MET A 17 -19.02 -23.76 -21.32
CA MET A 17 -18.67 -22.40 -20.89
C MET A 17 -17.48 -22.52 -19.93
N ILE A 18 -16.27 -22.29 -20.48
CA ILE A 18 -15.06 -22.11 -19.67
C ILE A 18 -15.25 -20.79 -18.93
N LEU A 19 -15.73 -20.86 -17.71
CA LEU A 19 -15.58 -19.79 -16.72
C LEU A 19 -14.07 -19.66 -16.46
N LEU A 20 -13.43 -18.69 -17.08
CA LEU A 20 -12.15 -18.19 -16.62
C LEU A 20 -12.39 -17.55 -15.26
N LEU A 21 -12.30 -18.36 -14.22
CA LEU A 21 -12.11 -17.91 -12.86
C LEU A 21 -10.79 -17.15 -12.87
N PHE A 22 -10.85 -15.83 -12.95
CA PHE A 22 -9.75 -14.98 -12.54
C PHE A 22 -9.55 -15.22 -11.04
N SER A 23 -8.72 -16.20 -10.76
CA SER A 23 -8.35 -16.57 -9.41
C SER A 23 -7.46 -15.46 -8.84
N PRO A 24 -7.62 -15.08 -7.56
CA PRO A 24 -6.67 -14.21 -6.85
C PRO A 24 -5.36 -14.95 -6.54
N LEU A 25 -4.91 -15.81 -7.42
CA LEU A 25 -3.77 -16.74 -7.25
C LEU A 25 -2.40 -16.05 -7.34
N SER A 26 -2.31 -14.82 -7.85
CA SER A 26 -1.02 -14.16 -8.00
C SER A 26 -0.40 -13.69 -6.68
N PHE A 27 -1.22 -13.43 -5.66
CA PHE A 27 -0.73 -13.07 -4.33
C PHE A 27 -0.20 -14.30 -3.56
N SER A 28 -0.76 -15.47 -3.81
CA SER A 28 -0.45 -16.73 -3.15
C SER A 28 0.93 -17.27 -3.54
N TYR A 29 1.33 -17.16 -4.80
CA TYR A 29 2.46 -17.92 -5.34
C TYR A 29 3.83 -17.62 -4.68
N MET A 30 4.09 -16.37 -4.30
CA MET A 30 5.38 -16.00 -3.66
C MET A 30 5.36 -16.11 -2.13
N LEU A 31 4.19 -16.03 -1.49
CA LEU A 31 4.03 -16.21 -0.06
C LEU A 31 3.70 -17.65 0.35
N ASP A 32 3.47 -18.54 -0.60
CA ASP A 32 3.30 -19.99 -0.36
C ASP A 32 4.64 -20.74 -0.35
N ASP A 33 5.75 -20.12 -0.79
CA ASP A 33 7.07 -20.72 -0.68
C ASP A 33 7.57 -20.60 0.78
N LYS A 34 7.65 -21.75 1.46
CA LYS A 34 8.12 -21.84 2.85
C LYS A 34 9.49 -21.16 3.07
N LYS A 35 10.39 -21.22 2.09
CA LYS A 35 11.71 -20.59 2.19
C LYS A 35 11.62 -19.06 2.13
N GLU A 36 10.74 -18.51 1.28
CA GLU A 36 10.52 -17.07 1.23
C GLU A 36 9.83 -16.57 2.50
N LEU A 37 8.90 -17.34 3.08
CA LEU A 37 8.30 -17.01 4.39
C LEU A 37 9.32 -17.03 5.53
N GLU A 38 10.23 -18.01 5.56
CA GLU A 38 11.33 -18.05 6.55
C GLU A 38 12.27 -16.84 6.39
N LYS A 39 12.65 -16.50 5.16
CA LYS A 39 13.44 -15.28 4.88
C LYS A 39 12.71 -14.01 5.33
N LEU A 40 11.42 -13.89 4.98
CA LEU A 40 10.60 -12.75 5.39
C LEU A 40 10.59 -12.60 6.91
N SER A 41 10.35 -13.68 7.65
CA SER A 41 10.32 -13.64 9.11
C SER A 41 11.67 -13.18 9.70
N LEU A 42 12.79 -13.78 9.26
CA LEU A 42 14.12 -13.39 9.72
C LEU A 42 14.49 -11.95 9.35
N PHE A 43 14.03 -11.51 8.20
CA PHE A 43 14.28 -10.14 7.75
C PHE A 43 13.40 -9.11 8.49
N GLN A 44 12.16 -9.47 8.85
CA GLN A 44 11.30 -8.66 9.72
C GLN A 44 11.92 -8.49 11.13
N ASP A 45 12.53 -9.54 11.67
CA ASP A 45 13.28 -9.46 12.94
C ASP A 45 14.46 -8.47 12.81
N THR A 46 15.19 -8.52 11.69
CA THR A 46 16.28 -7.58 11.40
C THR A 46 15.78 -6.15 11.33
N VAL A 47 14.68 -5.91 10.62
CA VAL A 47 14.06 -4.58 10.47
C VAL A 47 13.60 -4.01 11.81
N SER A 48 13.03 -4.85 12.68
CA SER A 48 12.53 -4.43 14.00
C SER A 48 13.66 -4.23 15.02
N SER A 49 14.82 -4.83 14.80
CA SER A 49 15.95 -4.79 15.73
C SER A 49 16.75 -3.49 15.63
N SER A 50 17.59 -3.26 16.65
CA SER A 50 18.59 -2.20 16.60
C SER A 50 19.54 -2.39 15.41
N PRO A 51 20.02 -1.29 14.77
CA PRO A 51 20.94 -1.38 13.65
C PRO A 51 22.26 -2.05 14.04
N VAL A 52 22.71 -2.97 13.22
CA VAL A 52 24.05 -3.57 13.34
C VAL A 52 24.91 -3.03 12.20
N PRO A 53 25.92 -2.19 12.47
CA PRO A 53 26.80 -1.64 11.46
C PRO A 53 27.43 -2.71 10.57
N THR A 54 27.64 -2.38 9.29
CA THR A 54 28.41 -3.26 8.41
C THR A 54 29.89 -3.25 8.78
N GLU A 55 30.54 -4.41 8.66
CA GLU A 55 31.99 -4.54 8.79
C GLU A 55 32.73 -4.35 7.47
N VAL A 56 31.97 -4.23 6.35
CA VAL A 56 32.54 -4.01 5.02
C VAL A 56 33.01 -2.58 4.89
N GLY A 57 34.31 -2.39 4.70
CA GLY A 57 34.90 -1.06 4.37
C GLY A 57 34.56 -0.69 2.92
N LEU A 58 33.74 0.32 2.73
CA LEU A 58 33.42 0.88 1.41
C LEU A 58 34.41 1.98 1.07
N GLU A 59 35.13 1.86 -0.04
CA GLU A 59 36.07 2.90 -0.54
C GLU A 59 35.34 4.15 -1.05
N LYS A 60 34.10 4.00 -1.50
CA LYS A 60 33.24 5.07 -2.03
C LYS A 60 31.82 4.92 -1.48
N PRO A 61 31.09 6.05 -1.37
CA PRO A 61 29.67 5.98 -1.03
C PRO A 61 28.89 5.22 -2.10
N ILE A 62 27.88 4.45 -1.67
CA ILE A 62 26.89 3.88 -2.59
C ILE A 62 26.03 5.02 -3.17
N LYS A 63 25.70 4.93 -4.46
CA LYS A 63 24.89 5.92 -5.15
C LYS A 63 23.48 5.40 -5.39
N ILE A 64 22.50 6.17 -4.92
CA ILE A 64 21.09 5.81 -4.92
C ILE A 64 20.31 6.81 -5.75
N ALA A 65 19.55 6.35 -6.76
CA ALA A 65 18.46 7.15 -7.32
C ALA A 65 17.16 6.77 -6.64
N ILE A 66 16.33 7.75 -6.25
CA ILE A 66 15.02 7.49 -5.71
C ILE A 66 13.95 8.31 -6.45
N ILE A 67 12.95 7.62 -7.02
CA ILE A 67 11.81 8.20 -7.72
C ILE A 67 10.56 7.90 -6.91
N TYR A 68 9.85 8.92 -6.43
CA TYR A 68 8.65 8.71 -5.61
C TYR A 68 7.71 9.91 -5.62
N PRO A 69 6.41 9.74 -5.26
CA PRO A 69 5.49 10.87 -5.09
C PRO A 69 5.91 11.77 -3.93
N SER A 70 5.71 13.07 -4.10
CA SER A 70 5.97 14.07 -3.06
C SER A 70 4.96 14.01 -1.90
N ALA A 71 5.20 14.79 -0.86
CA ALA A 71 4.37 14.82 0.34
C ALA A 71 3.02 15.58 0.20
N ASP A 72 2.62 15.96 -1.01
CA ASP A 72 1.39 16.71 -1.26
C ASP A 72 0.11 15.96 -0.89
N ILE A 73 0.15 14.61 -0.92
CA ILE A 73 -0.99 13.76 -0.55
C ILE A 73 -0.80 13.00 0.77
N SER A 74 0.46 12.73 1.15
CA SER A 74 0.81 11.97 2.34
C SER A 74 2.28 12.16 2.65
N ASP A 75 2.64 12.21 3.92
CA ASP A 75 4.04 12.25 4.38
C ASP A 75 4.73 10.87 4.33
N PHE A 76 4.00 9.82 3.96
CA PHE A 76 4.49 8.45 3.93
C PHE A 76 5.81 8.26 3.17
N TRP A 77 5.90 8.82 1.96
CA TRP A 77 7.08 8.66 1.12
C TRP A 77 8.30 9.37 1.70
N VAL A 78 8.11 10.61 2.16
CA VAL A 78 9.18 11.41 2.78
C VAL A 78 9.67 10.78 4.08
N ARG A 79 8.77 10.22 4.88
CA ARG A 79 9.11 9.50 6.12
C ARG A 79 9.97 8.28 5.85
N ASN A 80 9.62 7.49 4.84
CA ASN A 80 10.42 6.33 4.44
C ASN A 80 11.78 6.74 3.89
N PHE A 81 11.87 7.86 3.18
CA PHE A 81 13.17 8.43 2.77
C PHE A 81 14.02 8.84 4.00
N VAL A 82 13.43 9.49 4.98
CA VAL A 82 14.12 9.84 6.24
C VAL A 82 14.56 8.58 6.98
N ALA A 83 13.69 7.57 7.08
CA ALA A 83 14.02 6.31 7.74
C ALA A 83 15.17 5.56 7.01
N LEU A 84 15.13 5.51 5.69
CA LEU A 84 16.20 4.94 4.85
C LEU A 84 17.55 5.59 5.15
N THR A 85 17.61 6.92 5.06
CA THR A 85 18.88 7.65 5.20
C THR A 85 19.45 7.58 6.62
N LYS A 86 18.60 7.68 7.64
CA LYS A 86 19.02 7.51 9.04
C LYS A 86 19.47 6.08 9.31
N ARG A 87 18.75 5.07 8.81
CA ARG A 87 19.18 3.66 8.99
C ARG A 87 20.50 3.38 8.28
N LEU A 88 20.73 3.88 7.05
CA LEU A 88 22.03 3.75 6.38
C LEU A 88 23.16 4.40 7.17
N THR A 89 22.91 5.56 7.80
CA THR A 89 23.87 6.21 8.69
C THR A 89 24.22 5.34 9.89
N ASP A 90 23.20 4.77 10.55
CA ASP A 90 23.39 3.87 11.70
C ASP A 90 24.14 2.58 11.31
N LEU A 91 23.89 2.09 10.08
CA LEU A 91 24.59 0.93 9.51
C LEU A 91 26.02 1.24 9.06
N LYS A 92 26.47 2.50 9.17
CA LYS A 92 27.79 2.99 8.72
C LYS A 92 28.04 2.75 7.23
N ILE A 93 27.01 2.84 6.41
CA ILE A 93 27.11 2.78 4.97
C ILE A 93 27.14 4.21 4.42
N PRO A 94 28.25 4.68 3.86
CA PRO A 94 28.29 5.98 3.20
C PRO A 94 27.45 5.95 1.92
N PHE A 95 26.67 7.02 1.67
CA PHE A 95 25.74 7.08 0.54
C PHE A 95 25.62 8.49 -0.04
N GLU A 96 25.25 8.55 -1.32
CA GLU A 96 24.79 9.74 -2.02
C GLU A 96 23.42 9.45 -2.63
N VAL A 97 22.48 10.41 -2.61
CA VAL A 97 21.12 10.21 -3.11
C VAL A 97 20.71 11.31 -4.07
N ASP A 98 20.30 10.91 -5.28
CA ASP A 98 19.57 11.74 -6.22
C ASP A 98 18.06 11.50 -6.08
N GLN A 99 17.31 12.55 -5.72
CA GLN A 99 15.87 12.48 -5.51
C GLN A 99 15.10 13.05 -6.70
N PHE A 100 14.14 12.28 -7.19
CA PHE A 100 13.21 12.62 -8.27
C PHE A 100 11.78 12.55 -7.73
N THR A 101 11.13 13.69 -7.53
CA THR A 101 9.80 13.73 -6.91
C THR A 101 8.75 14.26 -7.87
N SER A 102 7.55 13.66 -7.81
CA SER A 102 6.36 14.05 -8.56
C SER A 102 5.17 14.22 -7.62
N ARG A 103 4.09 14.84 -8.07
CA ARG A 103 2.81 14.67 -7.39
C ARG A 103 2.21 13.31 -7.75
N GLN A 104 1.26 12.83 -6.95
CA GLN A 104 0.65 11.50 -7.16
C GLN A 104 0.03 11.31 -8.55
N ILE A 105 -0.56 12.36 -9.10
CA ILE A 105 -1.25 12.32 -10.40
C ILE A 105 -0.32 12.62 -11.60
N GLU A 106 0.94 12.93 -11.36
CA GLU A 106 1.92 13.25 -12.42
C GLU A 106 2.63 11.99 -12.93
N HIS A 107 1.85 11.02 -13.40
CA HIS A 107 2.37 9.72 -13.84
C HIS A 107 3.45 9.81 -14.92
N SER A 108 3.29 10.72 -15.89
CA SER A 108 4.25 10.92 -16.98
C SER A 108 5.58 11.49 -16.51
N LEU A 109 5.59 12.23 -15.39
CA LEU A 109 6.82 12.76 -14.82
C LEU A 109 7.68 11.64 -14.22
N GLN A 110 7.07 10.62 -13.62
CA GLN A 110 7.79 9.42 -13.18
C GLN A 110 8.40 8.66 -14.36
N THR A 111 7.71 8.57 -15.50
CA THR A 111 8.28 7.99 -16.72
C THR A 111 9.51 8.77 -17.20
N HIS A 112 9.42 10.10 -17.22
CA HIS A 112 10.56 10.96 -17.58
C HIS A 112 11.76 10.75 -16.65
N TYR A 113 11.53 10.67 -15.33
CA TYR A 113 12.61 10.41 -14.37
C TYR A 113 13.20 9.01 -14.52
N THR A 114 12.36 7.99 -14.83
CA THR A 114 12.82 6.64 -15.15
C THR A 114 13.79 6.66 -16.35
N GLU A 115 13.43 7.37 -17.42
CA GLU A 115 14.30 7.52 -18.60
C GLU A 115 15.62 8.24 -18.25
N GLN A 116 15.60 9.28 -17.39
CA GLN A 116 16.80 9.97 -16.92
C GLN A 116 17.73 9.03 -16.13
N VAL A 117 17.17 8.23 -15.22
CA VAL A 117 17.93 7.26 -14.42
C VAL A 117 18.53 6.19 -15.33
N LEU A 118 17.76 5.62 -16.26
CA LEU A 118 18.26 4.62 -17.21
C LEU A 118 19.36 5.16 -18.13
N LYS A 119 19.26 6.42 -18.55
CA LYS A 119 20.33 7.09 -19.35
C LYS A 119 21.62 7.23 -18.56
N ASN A 120 21.57 7.36 -17.25
CA ASN A 120 22.69 7.51 -16.33
C ASN A 120 22.95 6.25 -15.48
N ALA A 121 22.53 5.08 -15.96
CA ALA A 121 22.52 3.82 -15.21
C ALA A 121 23.86 3.47 -14.54
N ASN A 122 24.98 3.74 -15.19
CA ASN A 122 26.34 3.51 -14.66
C ASN A 122 26.70 4.38 -13.45
N SER A 123 25.87 5.37 -13.12
CA SER A 123 26.11 6.27 -11.98
C SER A 123 25.48 5.79 -10.68
N TYR A 124 24.68 4.73 -10.71
CA TYR A 124 23.94 4.26 -9.56
C TYR A 124 24.27 2.81 -9.20
N ASP A 125 24.31 2.53 -7.91
CA ASP A 125 24.38 1.16 -7.35
C ASP A 125 22.97 0.63 -7.06
N PHE A 126 22.06 1.51 -6.65
CA PHE A 126 20.68 1.20 -6.32
C PHE A 126 19.69 2.20 -6.91
N VAL A 127 18.55 1.71 -7.33
CA VAL A 127 17.40 2.53 -7.74
C VAL A 127 16.19 2.14 -6.92
N ILE A 128 15.57 3.09 -6.25
CA ILE A 128 14.32 2.92 -5.52
C ILE A 128 13.20 3.59 -6.33
N PHE A 129 12.13 2.87 -6.59
CA PHE A 129 10.98 3.39 -7.31
C PHE A 129 9.70 3.22 -6.48
N GLY A 130 9.09 4.34 -6.09
CA GLY A 130 7.77 4.41 -5.49
C GLY A 130 6.73 4.78 -6.56
N PRO A 131 5.95 3.83 -7.08
CA PRO A 131 5.02 4.11 -8.17
C PRO A 131 3.85 4.98 -7.70
N SER A 132 3.47 5.94 -8.52
CA SER A 132 2.27 6.76 -8.32
C SER A 132 0.99 5.92 -8.35
N GLU A 133 0.93 4.94 -9.25
CA GLU A 133 -0.03 3.83 -9.28
C GLU A 133 0.63 2.66 -10.00
N LEU A 134 0.56 1.46 -9.42
CA LEU A 134 1.33 0.32 -9.88
C LEU A 134 1.00 -0.10 -11.32
N SER A 135 -0.27 -0.21 -11.65
CA SER A 135 -0.72 -0.59 -13.00
C SER A 135 -0.27 0.38 -14.07
N ILE A 136 -0.24 1.68 -13.77
CA ILE A 136 0.21 2.73 -14.68
C ILE A 136 1.73 2.68 -14.86
N GLN A 137 2.46 2.35 -13.80
CA GLN A 137 3.92 2.39 -13.76
C GLN A 137 4.60 1.04 -14.06
N ALA A 138 3.83 0.00 -14.39
CA ALA A 138 4.35 -1.36 -14.63
C ALA A 138 5.51 -1.41 -15.65
N ASN A 139 5.40 -0.67 -16.75
CA ASN A 139 6.44 -0.60 -17.77
C ASN A 139 7.72 0.08 -17.24
N ASN A 140 7.61 1.10 -16.41
CA ASN A 140 8.75 1.77 -15.79
C ASN A 140 9.47 0.84 -14.83
N ILE A 141 8.72 0.10 -14.00
CA ILE A 141 9.28 -0.88 -13.07
C ILE A 141 10.03 -1.98 -13.83
N GLN A 142 9.43 -2.58 -14.86
CA GLN A 142 10.09 -3.60 -15.65
C GLN A 142 11.34 -3.08 -16.40
N SER A 143 11.29 -1.82 -16.89
CA SER A 143 12.43 -1.18 -17.54
C SER A 143 13.62 -0.96 -16.60
N LEU A 144 13.36 -0.54 -15.36
CA LEU A 144 14.38 -0.44 -14.32
C LEU A 144 14.91 -1.83 -13.92
N SER A 145 14.01 -2.79 -13.71
CA SER A 145 14.37 -4.15 -13.30
C SER A 145 15.17 -4.93 -14.36
N LYS A 146 15.08 -4.53 -15.62
CA LYS A 146 15.90 -5.09 -16.71
C LYS A 146 17.37 -4.68 -16.64
N SER A 147 17.69 -3.58 -15.95
CA SER A 147 19.07 -3.10 -15.88
C SER A 147 19.92 -4.01 -14.99
N GLU A 148 21.09 -4.42 -15.49
CA GLU A 148 22.09 -5.17 -14.70
C GLU A 148 23.12 -4.24 -14.03
N LEU A 149 23.03 -2.91 -14.28
CA LEU A 149 24.01 -1.93 -13.83
C LEU A 149 23.78 -1.44 -12.39
N PHE A 150 22.56 -1.60 -11.89
CA PHE A 150 22.15 -1.26 -10.51
C PHE A 150 21.12 -2.27 -10.01
N LYS A 151 20.84 -2.23 -8.71
CA LYS A 151 19.79 -3.01 -8.07
C LYS A 151 18.51 -2.21 -7.97
N THR A 152 17.37 -2.81 -8.32
CA THR A 152 16.07 -2.14 -8.32
C THR A 152 15.23 -2.58 -7.13
N PHE A 153 14.80 -1.61 -6.32
CA PHE A 153 13.90 -1.81 -5.20
C PHE A 153 12.60 -1.03 -5.40
N ILE A 154 11.47 -1.67 -5.15
CA ILE A 154 10.15 -1.07 -5.33
C ILE A 154 9.52 -0.80 -3.97
N TRP A 155 9.13 0.46 -3.75
CA TRP A 155 8.26 0.85 -2.65
C TRP A 155 6.83 0.85 -3.16
N ALA A 156 6.10 -0.22 -2.91
CA ALA A 156 4.78 -0.44 -3.48
C ALA A 156 3.73 -0.73 -2.42
N PHE A 157 2.50 -0.88 -2.86
CA PHE A 157 1.35 -1.22 -2.05
C PHE A 157 0.75 -2.55 -2.48
N HIS A 158 1.54 -3.40 -3.15
CA HIS A 158 1.18 -4.75 -3.45
C HIS A 158 2.32 -5.53 -4.14
N THR A 159 2.16 -6.83 -4.21
CA THR A 159 3.16 -7.77 -4.71
C THR A 159 3.35 -7.75 -6.22
N PRO A 160 4.50 -8.25 -6.70
CA PRO A 160 4.81 -8.33 -8.12
C PRO A 160 3.83 -9.21 -8.88
N ASP A 161 3.66 -8.91 -10.16
CA ASP A 161 3.03 -9.80 -11.12
C ASP A 161 4.05 -10.89 -11.53
N PRO A 162 3.80 -12.17 -11.25
CA PRO A 162 4.73 -13.26 -11.59
C PRO A 162 4.93 -13.43 -13.09
N GLU A 163 4.03 -12.90 -13.91
CA GLU A 163 4.11 -12.94 -15.38
C GLU A 163 5.13 -11.94 -15.96
N TRP A 164 5.63 -11.01 -15.14
CA TRP A 164 6.61 -10.05 -15.64
C TRP A 164 7.94 -10.70 -15.98
N SER A 165 8.44 -10.39 -17.17
CA SER A 165 9.72 -10.91 -17.68
C SER A 165 10.92 -10.43 -16.84
N TYR A 166 10.82 -9.28 -16.21
CA TYR A 166 11.87 -8.69 -15.38
C TYR A 166 11.28 -8.29 -14.02
N GLN A 167 11.79 -8.94 -12.99
CA GLN A 167 11.42 -8.65 -11.59
C GLN A 167 12.47 -7.75 -10.94
N PRO A 168 12.09 -6.83 -10.06
CA PRO A 168 13.05 -6.08 -9.25
C PRO A 168 13.79 -6.99 -8.27
N ASP A 169 14.91 -6.49 -7.73
CA ASP A 169 15.70 -7.21 -6.71
C ASP A 169 14.99 -7.29 -5.35
N GLY A 170 13.99 -6.46 -5.11
CA GLY A 170 13.15 -6.51 -3.91
C GLY A 170 11.93 -5.61 -3.99
N TRP A 171 10.84 -6.08 -3.37
CA TRP A 171 9.61 -5.33 -3.14
C TRP A 171 9.47 -5.05 -1.65
N PHE A 172 9.24 -3.79 -1.30
CA PHE A 172 9.01 -3.36 0.07
C PHE A 172 7.60 -2.78 0.14
N ASP A 173 6.73 -3.45 0.87
CA ASP A 173 5.29 -3.20 0.84
C ASP A 173 4.64 -3.25 2.22
N PHE A 174 3.44 -2.69 2.31
CA PHE A 174 2.45 -2.93 3.35
C PHE A 174 1.20 -3.47 2.67
N SER A 175 0.86 -4.72 2.96
CA SER A 175 -0.28 -5.38 2.31
C SER A 175 -1.57 -4.58 2.44
N SER A 176 -2.02 -3.96 1.35
CA SER A 176 -3.30 -3.24 1.31
C SER A 176 -4.48 -4.15 1.63
N ALA A 177 -4.43 -5.40 1.17
CA ALA A 177 -5.45 -6.41 1.51
C ALA A 177 -5.49 -6.73 3.00
N MET A 178 -4.32 -6.83 3.67
CA MET A 178 -4.27 -7.02 5.13
C MET A 178 -4.82 -5.79 5.85
N GLY A 179 -4.45 -4.58 5.42
CA GLY A 179 -4.97 -3.34 6.00
C GLY A 179 -6.50 -3.24 5.88
N ALA A 180 -7.06 -3.60 4.71
CA ALA A 180 -8.50 -3.66 4.48
C ALA A 180 -9.18 -4.65 5.45
N ARG A 181 -8.61 -5.85 5.59
CA ARG A 181 -9.15 -6.90 6.48
C ARG A 181 -9.13 -6.52 7.95
N VAL A 182 -8.02 -5.96 8.46
CA VAL A 182 -7.95 -5.58 9.89
C VAL A 182 -8.87 -4.40 10.18
N LEU A 183 -9.03 -3.45 9.25
CA LEU A 183 -10.00 -2.37 9.39
C LEU A 183 -11.45 -2.89 9.37
N CYS A 184 -11.79 -3.76 8.43
CA CYS A 184 -13.10 -4.40 8.33
C CYS A 184 -13.46 -5.12 9.65
N GLN A 185 -12.57 -5.94 10.19
CA GLN A 185 -12.77 -6.64 11.46
C GLN A 185 -13.02 -5.67 12.61
N HIS A 186 -12.25 -4.57 12.65
CA HIS A 186 -12.40 -3.53 13.67
C HIS A 186 -13.78 -2.88 13.60
N VAL A 187 -14.20 -2.41 12.40
CA VAL A 187 -15.47 -1.69 12.27
C VAL A 187 -16.68 -2.59 12.48
N ILE A 188 -16.65 -3.86 12.07
CA ILE A 188 -17.71 -4.83 12.36
C ILE A 188 -17.84 -5.05 13.88
N ASN A 189 -16.70 -5.23 14.58
CA ASN A 189 -16.71 -5.41 16.03
C ASN A 189 -17.19 -4.16 16.78
N HIS A 190 -16.98 -2.98 16.24
CA HIS A 190 -17.35 -1.70 16.87
C HIS A 190 -18.78 -1.24 16.54
N LEU A 191 -19.19 -1.34 15.26
CA LEU A 191 -20.47 -0.82 14.76
C LEU A 191 -21.56 -1.91 14.62
N GLY A 192 -21.18 -3.18 14.71
CA GLY A 192 -22.09 -4.30 14.50
C GLY A 192 -22.23 -4.74 13.05
N THR A 193 -23.25 -5.53 12.77
CA THR A 193 -23.41 -6.26 11.51
C THR A 193 -24.46 -5.67 10.56
N GLU A 194 -25.06 -4.52 10.86
CA GLU A 194 -26.07 -3.89 10.01
C GLU A 194 -25.79 -2.39 9.92
N VAL A 195 -24.97 -1.98 8.92
CA VAL A 195 -24.53 -0.59 8.75
C VAL A 195 -24.64 -0.16 7.29
N ASN A 196 -25.26 1.00 7.06
CA ASN A 196 -25.21 1.70 5.79
C ASN A 196 -23.92 2.49 5.71
N PHE A 197 -23.08 2.24 4.72
CA PHE A 197 -21.80 2.92 4.57
C PHE A 197 -21.59 3.49 3.16
N ALA A 198 -20.59 4.34 3.05
CA ALA A 198 -20.09 4.85 1.77
C ALA A 198 -18.57 4.80 1.75
N ALA A 199 -17.97 4.86 0.55
CA ALA A 199 -16.53 4.81 0.37
C ALA A 199 -16.01 5.88 -0.60
N ASN A 200 -15.02 6.63 -0.15
CA ASN A 200 -14.15 7.43 -1.00
C ASN A 200 -12.99 6.57 -1.47
N ARG A 201 -13.04 6.15 -2.73
CA ARG A 201 -12.09 5.25 -3.39
C ARG A 201 -10.92 6.01 -3.99
N GLY A 202 -9.84 5.27 -4.26
CA GLY A 202 -8.64 5.81 -4.89
C GLY A 202 -8.73 5.98 -6.40
N ILE A 203 -7.58 5.92 -7.07
CA ILE A 203 -7.48 5.78 -8.53
C ILE A 203 -7.79 4.33 -8.87
N PRO A 204 -8.68 4.05 -9.84
CA PRO A 204 -8.94 2.69 -10.28
C PRO A 204 -7.65 1.96 -10.67
N GLY A 205 -7.40 0.81 -10.05
CA GLY A 205 -6.19 0.01 -10.22
C GLY A 205 -6.02 -0.99 -9.09
N ILE A 206 -4.89 -1.69 -9.07
CA ILE A 206 -4.64 -2.78 -8.12
C ILE A 206 -4.67 -2.28 -6.68
N THR A 207 -4.08 -1.12 -6.41
CA THR A 207 -4.08 -0.52 -5.06
C THR A 207 -5.49 -0.24 -4.56
N ASP A 208 -6.37 0.33 -5.39
CA ASP A 208 -7.76 0.59 -5.04
C ASP A 208 -8.53 -0.73 -4.85
N THR A 209 -8.32 -1.72 -5.72
CA THR A 209 -8.93 -3.04 -5.61
C THR A 209 -8.59 -3.71 -4.27
N LEU A 210 -7.32 -3.73 -3.88
CA LEU A 210 -6.90 -4.38 -2.64
C LEU A 210 -7.29 -3.61 -1.38
N ARG A 211 -7.37 -2.27 -1.46
CA ARG A 211 -7.61 -1.39 -0.32
C ARG A 211 -9.08 -1.07 -0.14
N SER A 212 -9.71 -0.48 -1.19
CA SER A 212 -11.09 -0.04 -1.12
C SER A 212 -12.06 -1.17 -1.39
N GLN A 213 -11.92 -1.89 -2.52
CA GLN A 213 -12.80 -3.01 -2.84
C GLN A 213 -12.65 -4.13 -1.81
N GLY A 214 -11.42 -4.48 -1.42
CA GLY A 214 -11.19 -5.51 -0.40
C GLY A 214 -11.81 -5.16 0.97
N PHE A 215 -11.92 -3.86 1.32
CA PHE A 215 -12.66 -3.43 2.51
C PHE A 215 -14.17 -3.59 2.31
N ILE A 216 -14.71 -3.12 1.17
CA ILE A 216 -16.13 -3.21 0.82
C ILE A 216 -16.59 -4.67 0.84
N ASP A 217 -15.90 -5.54 0.09
CA ASP A 217 -16.23 -6.98 0.04
C ASP A 217 -16.23 -7.59 1.44
N CYS A 218 -15.23 -7.26 2.26
CA CYS A 218 -15.10 -7.80 3.60
C CYS A 218 -16.26 -7.41 4.52
N VAL A 219 -16.72 -6.14 4.52
CA VAL A 219 -17.83 -5.71 5.39
C VAL A 219 -19.18 -6.20 4.88
N GLU A 220 -19.36 -6.36 3.57
CA GLU A 220 -20.56 -6.93 2.98
C GLU A 220 -20.66 -8.44 3.27
N GLU A 221 -19.56 -9.19 3.11
CA GLU A 221 -19.54 -10.65 3.32
C GLU A 221 -19.64 -11.04 4.80
N ASN A 222 -18.99 -10.31 5.70
CA ASN A 222 -18.87 -10.68 7.11
C ASN A 222 -19.76 -9.86 8.04
N GLY A 223 -20.27 -8.72 7.59
CA GLY A 223 -21.05 -7.79 8.39
C GLY A 223 -22.46 -7.52 7.89
N ASN A 224 -22.90 -8.08 6.75
CA ASN A 224 -24.19 -7.74 6.12
C ASN A 224 -24.40 -6.22 5.96
N TRP A 225 -23.31 -5.50 5.66
CA TRP A 225 -23.34 -4.06 5.48
C TRP A 225 -23.87 -3.67 4.12
N SER A 226 -24.49 -2.49 4.02
CA SER A 226 -25.06 -1.98 2.77
C SER A 226 -24.23 -0.81 2.22
N ASN A 227 -23.59 -1.02 1.08
CA ASN A 227 -22.86 0.01 0.36
C ASN A 227 -23.85 0.94 -0.35
N MET A 228 -23.96 2.18 0.15
CA MET A 228 -24.92 3.17 -0.37
C MET A 228 -24.32 4.02 -1.47
N TYR A 229 -23.01 4.28 -1.44
CA TYR A 229 -22.35 5.14 -2.40
C TYR A 229 -20.83 4.96 -2.45
N GLU A 230 -20.28 5.00 -3.65
CA GLU A 230 -18.84 5.00 -3.89
C GLU A 230 -18.45 6.24 -4.72
N HIS A 231 -17.38 6.91 -4.30
CA HIS A 231 -16.82 8.06 -4.97
C HIS A 231 -15.33 7.87 -5.26
N PHE A 232 -14.93 7.96 -6.54
CA PHE A 232 -13.52 7.88 -6.92
C PHE A 232 -12.83 9.25 -6.73
N GLY A 233 -12.36 9.51 -5.52
CA GLY A 233 -11.72 10.76 -5.12
C GLY A 233 -10.25 10.86 -5.53
N GLN A 234 -9.71 9.87 -6.26
CA GLN A 234 -8.38 9.86 -6.89
C GLN A 234 -7.22 10.18 -5.92
N TYR A 235 -7.33 9.76 -4.67
CA TYR A 235 -6.40 10.05 -3.58
C TYR A 235 -6.20 11.55 -3.28
N GLN A 236 -7.08 12.43 -3.77
CA GLN A 236 -6.99 13.88 -3.59
C GLN A 236 -7.86 14.37 -2.42
N LYS A 237 -7.39 15.42 -1.72
CA LYS A 237 -8.15 16.03 -0.62
C LYS A 237 -9.53 16.52 -1.09
N LEU A 238 -9.58 17.18 -2.24
CA LEU A 238 -10.83 17.68 -2.84
C LEU A 238 -11.78 16.51 -3.16
N GLY A 239 -11.24 15.39 -3.70
CA GLY A 239 -12.05 14.21 -3.98
C GLY A 239 -12.70 13.61 -2.73
N GLY A 240 -11.98 13.59 -1.60
CA GLY A 240 -12.56 13.18 -0.31
C GLY A 240 -13.65 14.12 0.18
N ALA A 241 -13.46 15.43 0.00
CA ALA A 241 -14.45 16.45 0.33
C ALA A 241 -15.70 16.35 -0.53
N ASP A 242 -15.56 16.15 -1.84
CA ASP A 242 -16.68 16.01 -2.77
C ASP A 242 -17.49 14.75 -2.47
N GLY A 243 -16.83 13.61 -2.20
CA GLY A 243 -17.54 12.39 -1.82
C GLY A 243 -18.34 12.55 -0.52
N ALA A 244 -17.73 13.15 0.53
CA ALA A 244 -18.43 13.42 1.78
C ALA A 244 -19.64 14.36 1.59
N LYS A 245 -19.50 15.38 0.75
CA LYS A 245 -20.61 16.31 0.41
C LYS A 245 -21.75 15.57 -0.28
N LEU A 246 -21.45 14.68 -1.23
CA LEU A 246 -22.45 13.88 -1.94
C LEU A 246 -23.17 12.92 -0.99
N VAL A 247 -22.44 12.31 -0.07
CA VAL A 247 -23.02 11.46 1.00
C VAL A 247 -24.01 12.26 1.84
N LEU A 248 -23.61 13.42 2.37
CA LEU A 248 -24.47 14.27 3.19
C LEU A 248 -25.75 14.74 2.46
N GLN A 249 -25.66 14.98 1.17
CA GLN A 249 -26.77 15.49 0.36
C GLN A 249 -27.77 14.41 -0.06
N ASN A 250 -27.30 13.20 -0.38
CA ASN A 250 -28.09 12.20 -1.05
C ASN A 250 -28.33 10.92 -0.25
N PHE A 251 -27.51 10.66 0.80
CA PHE A 251 -27.52 9.41 1.56
C PHE A 251 -27.50 9.67 3.08
N PRO A 252 -28.53 10.33 3.63
CA PRO A 252 -28.56 10.71 5.07
C PRO A 252 -28.55 9.51 6.03
N GLU A 253 -28.85 8.31 5.54
CA GLU A 253 -28.84 7.07 6.29
C GLU A 253 -27.44 6.47 6.46
N VAL A 254 -26.41 6.98 5.80
CA VAL A 254 -25.02 6.51 5.93
C VAL A 254 -24.53 6.80 7.35
N LYS A 255 -23.94 5.77 7.98
CA LYS A 255 -23.38 5.81 9.31
C LYS A 255 -21.86 5.68 9.35
N MET A 256 -21.26 5.27 8.27
CA MET A 256 -19.81 5.13 8.15
C MET A 256 -19.33 5.60 6.78
N LEU A 257 -18.21 6.36 6.76
CA LEU A 257 -17.55 6.79 5.53
C LEU A 257 -16.08 6.33 5.55
N HIS A 258 -15.76 5.44 4.63
CA HIS A 258 -14.37 4.99 4.42
C HIS A 258 -13.63 5.92 3.47
N ASN A 259 -12.33 6.17 3.73
CA ASN A 259 -11.45 6.92 2.85
C ASN A 259 -10.15 6.14 2.58
N ALA A 260 -9.80 5.96 1.32
CA ALA A 260 -8.68 5.11 0.90
C ALA A 260 -7.28 5.73 1.10
N ASN A 261 -7.17 6.98 1.55
CA ASN A 261 -5.90 7.60 1.95
C ASN A 261 -6.11 8.81 2.86
N THR A 262 -5.02 9.29 3.48
CA THR A 262 -5.01 10.45 4.39
C THR A 262 -5.56 11.73 3.76
N ALA A 263 -5.22 12.02 2.49
CA ALA A 263 -5.67 13.27 1.85
C ALA A 263 -7.19 13.31 1.73
N MET A 264 -7.81 12.22 1.25
CA MET A 264 -9.28 12.10 1.18
C MET A 264 -9.91 12.12 2.57
N THR A 265 -9.30 11.46 3.56
CA THR A 265 -9.74 11.48 4.96
C THR A 265 -9.84 12.91 5.48
N MET A 266 -8.80 13.73 5.27
CA MET A 266 -8.80 15.13 5.71
C MET A 266 -9.86 15.96 4.97
N GLY A 267 -10.07 15.71 3.68
CA GLY A 267 -11.12 16.38 2.90
C GLY A 267 -12.54 16.04 3.37
N ALA A 268 -12.78 14.76 3.63
CA ALA A 268 -14.05 14.29 4.19
C ALA A 268 -14.29 14.86 5.59
N LEU A 269 -13.28 14.82 6.48
CA LEU A 269 -13.35 15.36 7.83
C LEU A 269 -13.70 16.86 7.82
N ASP A 270 -12.98 17.67 7.02
CA ASP A 270 -13.27 19.10 6.89
C ASP A 270 -14.74 19.33 6.48
N THR A 271 -15.25 18.54 5.54
CA THR A 271 -16.62 18.64 5.02
C THR A 271 -17.65 18.28 6.10
N LEU A 272 -17.45 17.16 6.81
CA LEU A 272 -18.34 16.71 7.88
C LEU A 272 -18.33 17.68 9.07
N THR A 273 -17.18 18.20 9.45
CA THR A 273 -17.03 19.19 10.53
C THR A 273 -17.75 20.49 10.19
N ASN A 274 -17.54 21.03 8.99
CA ASN A 274 -18.22 22.25 8.51
C ASN A 274 -19.74 22.11 8.45
N ALA A 275 -20.23 20.89 8.23
CA ALA A 275 -21.66 20.59 8.23
C ALA A 275 -22.21 20.29 9.64
N GLY A 276 -21.38 20.24 10.68
CA GLY A 276 -21.76 19.82 12.04
C GLY A 276 -22.19 18.35 12.12
N LYS A 277 -21.66 17.49 11.24
CA LYS A 277 -22.07 16.08 11.05
C LYS A 277 -20.96 15.07 11.35
N HIS A 278 -19.81 15.53 11.81
CA HIS A 278 -18.68 14.63 12.03
C HIS A 278 -18.94 13.54 13.09
N SER A 279 -19.73 13.84 14.12
CA SER A 279 -20.12 12.88 15.17
C SER A 279 -21.28 11.94 14.76
N ASP A 280 -21.94 12.20 13.62
CA ASP A 280 -23.07 11.37 13.15
C ASP A 280 -22.60 10.22 12.24
N ILE A 281 -21.37 10.32 11.70
CA ILE A 281 -20.79 9.41 10.72
C ILE A 281 -19.43 8.92 11.23
N TYR A 282 -19.29 7.61 11.44
CA TYR A 282 -18.02 6.97 11.77
C TYR A 282 -17.03 7.12 10.59
N LEU A 283 -15.97 7.86 10.79
CA LEU A 283 -15.03 8.21 9.74
C LEU A 283 -13.78 7.33 9.81
N THR A 284 -13.42 6.65 8.72
CA THR A 284 -12.16 5.91 8.66
C THR A 284 -11.22 6.47 7.63
N GLY A 285 -9.93 6.42 7.96
CA GLY A 285 -8.83 6.78 7.08
C GLY A 285 -8.08 5.56 6.56
N TRP A 286 -6.91 5.84 5.98
CA TRP A 286 -5.98 4.83 5.52
C TRP A 286 -4.53 5.30 5.61
N GLY A 287 -3.72 4.52 6.35
CA GLY A 287 -2.26 4.67 6.38
C GLY A 287 -1.69 5.03 7.73
N GLY A 288 -2.49 5.60 8.64
CA GLY A 288 -2.06 5.97 9.99
C GLY A 288 -0.93 7.01 9.96
N THR A 289 -1.03 8.00 9.07
CA THR A 289 -0.04 9.08 9.00
C THR A 289 -0.11 9.98 10.23
N ALA A 290 0.90 10.82 10.46
CA ALA A 290 0.91 11.75 11.58
C ALA A 290 -0.38 12.61 11.67
N LYS A 291 -0.91 13.04 10.50
CA LYS A 291 -2.17 13.81 10.45
C LYS A 291 -3.36 13.00 10.93
N GLU A 292 -3.45 11.72 10.56
CA GLU A 292 -4.53 10.84 11.02
C GLU A 292 -4.39 10.52 12.51
N ILE A 293 -3.18 10.26 12.99
CA ILE A 293 -2.91 10.02 14.40
C ILE A 293 -3.31 11.23 15.28
N ASP A 294 -2.99 12.45 14.81
CA ASP A 294 -3.42 13.68 15.48
C ASP A 294 -4.97 13.74 15.57
N LYS A 295 -5.68 13.40 14.49
CA LYS A 295 -7.14 13.39 14.45
C LYS A 295 -7.77 12.24 15.25
N ILE A 296 -7.10 11.11 15.37
CA ILE A 296 -7.49 10.03 16.30
C ILE A 296 -7.39 10.54 17.75
N ARG A 297 -6.28 11.22 18.10
CA ARG A 297 -6.01 11.76 19.44
C ARG A 297 -7.03 12.81 19.86
N THR A 298 -7.45 13.65 18.92
CA THR A 298 -8.50 14.67 19.14
C THR A 298 -9.91 14.13 18.97
N GLN A 299 -10.10 12.83 18.73
CA GLN A 299 -11.38 12.17 18.49
C GLN A 299 -12.18 12.72 17.29
N GLU A 300 -11.49 13.31 16.33
CA GLU A 300 -12.07 13.80 15.08
C GLU A 300 -12.05 12.72 13.98
N LEU A 301 -11.19 11.71 14.10
CA LEU A 301 -11.13 10.53 13.23
C LEU A 301 -11.33 9.28 14.09
N ASP A 302 -12.18 8.37 13.64
CA ASP A 302 -12.56 7.21 14.45
C ASP A 302 -11.56 6.06 14.36
N ALA A 303 -11.11 5.70 13.15
CA ALA A 303 -10.14 4.62 12.96
C ALA A 303 -9.32 4.75 11.68
N THR A 304 -8.11 4.19 11.69
CA THR A 304 -7.27 4.02 10.50
C THR A 304 -6.36 2.79 10.62
N PRO A 305 -6.16 2.01 9.56
CA PRO A 305 -5.10 1.01 9.54
C PRO A 305 -3.75 1.71 9.43
N MET A 306 -3.00 1.74 10.53
CA MET A 306 -1.69 2.37 10.60
C MET A 306 -0.59 1.39 10.18
N ARG A 307 0.19 1.78 9.22
CA ARG A 307 1.43 1.12 8.85
C ARG A 307 2.52 1.47 9.85
N MET A 308 3.45 0.54 10.13
CA MET A 308 4.72 0.86 10.79
C MET A 308 5.55 1.68 9.79
N SER A 309 5.25 2.97 9.72
CA SER A 309 5.55 3.84 8.57
C SER A 309 7.00 3.87 8.13
N ASP A 310 7.95 3.75 9.08
CA ASP A 310 9.38 3.77 8.79
C ASP A 310 9.92 2.43 8.26
N ASP A 311 9.14 1.35 8.36
CA ASP A 311 9.63 -0.01 8.06
C ASP A 311 10.07 -0.20 6.61
N LEU A 312 9.47 0.47 5.62
CA LEU A 312 9.93 0.36 4.24
C LEU A 312 11.34 0.95 4.08
N GLY A 313 11.56 2.14 4.62
CA GLY A 313 12.87 2.79 4.58
C GLY A 313 13.94 1.97 5.30
N VAL A 314 13.61 1.48 6.51
CA VAL A 314 14.51 0.63 7.29
C VAL A 314 14.81 -0.68 6.56
N ALA A 315 13.79 -1.38 6.07
CA ALA A 315 13.94 -2.63 5.32
C ALA A 315 14.81 -2.45 4.07
N THR A 316 14.60 -1.35 3.35
CA THR A 316 15.39 -1.02 2.17
C THR A 316 16.86 -0.79 2.52
N ALA A 317 17.16 -0.08 3.62
CA ALA A 317 18.53 0.12 4.09
C ALA A 317 19.20 -1.20 4.50
N GLU A 318 18.47 -2.07 5.21
CA GLU A 318 18.98 -3.40 5.59
C GLU A 318 19.21 -4.30 4.37
N ALA A 319 18.33 -4.23 3.36
CA ALA A 319 18.55 -4.93 2.10
C ALA A 319 19.82 -4.43 1.41
N MET A 320 20.02 -3.11 1.28
CA MET A 320 21.25 -2.54 0.72
C MET A 320 22.50 -3.02 1.45
N LYS A 321 22.45 -3.08 2.79
CA LYS A 321 23.52 -3.67 3.61
C LYS A 321 23.80 -5.11 3.20
N TYR A 322 22.77 -5.94 3.04
CA TYR A 322 22.94 -7.33 2.66
C TYR A 322 23.53 -7.49 1.24
N PHE A 323 23.20 -6.59 0.32
CA PHE A 323 23.86 -6.55 -0.99
C PHE A 323 25.33 -6.14 -0.89
N VAL A 324 25.65 -5.12 -0.08
CA VAL A 324 27.05 -4.69 0.21
C VAL A 324 27.86 -5.84 0.82
N GLU A 325 27.25 -6.59 1.72
CA GLU A 325 27.86 -7.75 2.40
C GLU A 325 27.87 -9.05 1.56
N LYS A 326 27.35 -9.01 0.31
CA LYS A 326 27.19 -10.19 -0.56
C LYS A 326 26.33 -11.30 0.07
N ARG A 327 25.31 -10.90 0.82
CA ARG A 327 24.31 -11.72 1.50
C ARG A 327 22.90 -11.54 0.94
N GLU A 328 22.77 -11.02 -0.27
CA GLU A 328 21.52 -10.68 -0.93
C GLU A 328 20.52 -11.84 -0.98
N LYS A 329 20.99 -13.09 -0.94
CA LYS A 329 20.13 -14.30 -0.90
C LYS A 329 19.27 -14.38 0.38
N ALA A 330 19.62 -13.65 1.42
CA ALA A 330 18.85 -13.59 2.66
C ALA A 330 17.80 -12.49 2.66
N VAL A 331 17.79 -11.61 1.64
CA VAL A 331 16.73 -10.61 1.43
C VAL A 331 15.53 -11.31 0.81
N PRO A 332 14.31 -11.19 1.39
CA PRO A 332 13.12 -11.73 0.76
C PRO A 332 12.80 -10.92 -0.51
N LEU A 333 12.27 -11.58 -1.54
CA LEU A 333 11.83 -10.87 -2.74
C LEU A 333 10.71 -9.86 -2.40
N VAL A 334 9.83 -10.22 -1.47
CA VAL A 334 8.77 -9.36 -0.98
C VAL A 334 8.90 -9.18 0.54
N TYR A 335 9.19 -7.96 0.98
CA TYR A 335 9.08 -7.56 2.37
C TYR A 335 7.70 -7.00 2.65
N LEU A 336 7.04 -7.49 3.70
CA LEU A 336 5.76 -6.99 4.17
C LEU A 336 5.91 -6.38 5.56
N GLY A 337 5.69 -5.08 5.66
CA GLY A 337 5.65 -4.34 6.93
C GLY A 337 4.34 -4.59 7.70
N ARG A 338 4.38 -4.41 9.02
CA ARG A 338 3.21 -4.58 9.89
C ARG A 338 2.20 -3.45 9.74
N ILE A 339 0.92 -3.81 9.92
CA ILE A 339 -0.21 -2.88 9.98
C ILE A 339 -0.99 -3.16 11.26
N SER A 340 -1.35 -2.10 11.99
CA SER A 340 -2.21 -2.16 13.17
C SER A 340 -3.33 -1.15 13.02
N VAL A 341 -4.55 -1.49 13.46
CA VAL A 341 -5.62 -0.48 13.53
C VAL A 341 -5.39 0.40 14.75
N VAL A 342 -5.37 1.72 14.54
CA VAL A 342 -5.46 2.71 15.60
C VAL A 342 -6.83 3.39 15.54
N HIS A 343 -7.41 3.68 16.71
CA HIS A 343 -8.77 4.20 16.80
C HIS A 343 -8.96 5.12 18.02
N SER A 344 -9.96 5.96 17.98
CA SER A 344 -10.26 6.97 19.01
C SER A 344 -10.58 6.41 20.40
N GLY A 345 -10.88 5.11 20.50
CA GLY A 345 -11.10 4.43 21.78
C GLY A 345 -9.84 3.85 22.44
N MET A 346 -8.64 4.03 21.85
CA MET A 346 -7.37 3.58 22.45
C MET A 346 -6.95 4.51 23.60
N SER A 347 -6.25 3.95 24.58
CA SER A 347 -5.56 4.77 25.57
C SER A 347 -4.39 5.55 24.95
N GLU A 348 -4.05 6.71 25.51
CA GLU A 348 -2.89 7.48 25.03
C GLU A 348 -1.57 6.67 25.14
N GLU A 349 -1.45 5.81 26.14
CA GLU A 349 -0.27 4.94 26.31
C GLU A 349 -0.13 3.93 25.16
N GLU A 350 -1.22 3.27 24.78
CA GLU A 350 -1.23 2.32 23.64
C GLU A 350 -0.93 3.04 22.32
N LEU A 351 -1.60 4.19 22.10
CA LEU A 351 -1.38 4.99 20.90
C LEU A 351 0.06 5.50 20.82
N ALA A 352 0.61 6.02 21.94
CA ALA A 352 1.98 6.51 22.01
C ALA A 352 2.99 5.39 21.72
N LYS A 353 2.80 4.19 22.27
CA LYS A 353 3.67 3.03 22.01
C LYS A 353 3.68 2.65 20.54
N LEU A 354 2.52 2.52 19.92
CA LEU A 354 2.41 2.17 18.50
C LEU A 354 3.00 3.26 17.59
N THR A 355 2.77 4.53 17.92
CA THR A 355 3.30 5.64 17.13
C THR A 355 4.82 5.78 17.28
N GLN A 356 5.37 5.58 18.46
CA GLN A 356 6.81 5.56 18.68
C GLN A 356 7.49 4.45 17.85
N GLU A 357 6.87 3.29 17.74
CA GLU A 357 7.36 2.19 16.92
C GLU A 357 7.25 2.52 15.42
N ALA A 358 6.09 3.01 14.99
CA ALA A 358 5.82 3.31 13.58
C ALA A 358 6.72 4.42 13.00
N PHE A 359 7.11 5.38 13.82
CA PHE A 359 7.85 6.59 13.41
C PHE A 359 9.22 6.70 14.10
N ARG A 360 9.87 5.57 14.40
CA ARG A 360 11.11 5.50 15.20
C ARG A 360 12.29 6.27 14.64
N TYR A 361 12.31 6.53 13.33
CA TYR A 361 13.32 7.32 12.63
C TYR A 361 12.81 8.67 12.16
N SER A 362 11.60 8.69 11.59
CA SER A 362 11.06 9.94 11.01
C SER A 362 10.53 10.90 12.07
N GLY A 363 10.13 10.38 13.23
CA GLY A 363 9.39 11.13 14.25
C GLY A 363 7.94 11.42 13.81
N LEU A 364 7.09 11.86 14.72
CA LEU A 364 5.74 12.35 14.43
C LEU A 364 5.78 13.78 14.01
#